data_03a174a13cbbe29cc7addf902e47d126
#
_entry.id   03a174a13cbbe29cc7addf902e47d126
#
_cell.length_a   1.000
_cell.length_b   1.000
_cell.length_c   1.000
_cell.angle_alpha   90.00
_cell.angle_beta   90.00
_cell.angle_gamma   90.00
#
_symmetry.space_group_name_H-M   'P 1'
#
loop_
_entity.id
_entity.type
_entity.pdbx_description
1 polymer ?
#
loop_
_entity_poly.entity_id
_entity_poly.type
_entity_poly.pdbx_seq_one_letter_code
_entity_poly.pdbx_strand_id
1 'polypeptide(L)'
;MTAPGLAEIDACVFDAYGTLFDFLSASKRCRGALGDKAEALGQLWRTRQLEYSWLRSIMGAHADFWQVTGEALDFTMASLGIENAALRERLMDLFLNIEAFPDARRVLEALRRAKRTTAILSNGSPRMLTAAVKSAGVEGLLDHVLSIEDAHIYKPHRSVYELVTDRLKIPAERVCFVSSNGWDAAGAAHFGFRAVWANRGKQPRERLPGTLTAEISSLDALPGLLGL
;
A
#
# COMPACT_ATOMS: atom_id res chain seq x y z
N MET A 1 -11.26 -19.47 14.54
CA MET A 1 -10.48 -20.60 13.96
C MET A 1 -9.45 -20.00 13.02
N THR A 2 -8.17 -20.34 13.20
CA THR A 2 -7.07 -19.89 12.33
C THR A 2 -7.33 -20.34 10.88
N ALA A 3 -7.15 -19.47 9.92
CA ALA A 3 -7.33 -19.84 8.51
C ALA A 3 -6.24 -20.83 8.06
N PRO A 4 -6.57 -21.83 7.23
CA PRO A 4 -5.58 -22.76 6.70
C PRO A 4 -4.41 -22.01 6.07
N GLY A 5 -3.17 -22.38 6.44
CA GLY A 5 -1.94 -21.74 5.93
C GLY A 5 -1.50 -20.48 6.67
N LEU A 6 -2.24 -20.01 7.70
CA LEU A 6 -1.84 -18.85 8.52
C LEU A 6 -1.42 -19.22 9.96
N ALA A 7 -1.39 -20.52 10.29
CA ALA A 7 -1.00 -20.97 11.63
C ALA A 7 0.49 -20.75 11.96
N GLU A 8 1.37 -20.80 10.94
CA GLU A 8 2.83 -20.76 11.11
C GLU A 8 3.46 -19.45 10.60
N ILE A 9 2.73 -18.35 10.72
CA ILE A 9 3.22 -17.03 10.28
C ILE A 9 4.15 -16.44 11.33
N ASP A 10 5.33 -15.97 10.87
CA ASP A 10 6.30 -15.26 11.72
C ASP A 10 6.20 -13.75 11.53
N ALA A 11 5.92 -13.30 10.30
CA ALA A 11 5.85 -11.89 9.96
C ALA A 11 4.56 -11.52 9.23
N CYS A 12 4.03 -10.35 9.56
CA CYS A 12 2.96 -9.69 8.82
C CYS A 12 3.52 -8.49 8.08
N VAL A 13 3.48 -8.54 6.76
CA VAL A 13 3.98 -7.48 5.88
C VAL A 13 2.82 -6.82 5.17
N PHE A 14 2.77 -5.50 5.26
CA PHE A 14 1.66 -4.71 4.73
C PHE A 14 2.09 -3.87 3.53
N ASP A 15 1.26 -3.84 2.50
CA ASP A 15 1.28 -2.72 1.59
C ASP A 15 0.88 -1.43 2.34
N ALA A 16 1.31 -0.27 1.84
CA ALA A 16 1.08 1.01 2.50
C ALA A 16 -0.20 1.71 2.01
N TYR A 17 -0.17 2.19 0.75
CA TYR A 17 -1.20 3.07 0.18
C TYR A 17 -2.45 2.31 -0.26
N GLY A 18 -3.57 2.58 0.42
CA GLY A 18 -4.83 1.87 0.28
C GLY A 18 -5.02 0.76 1.32
N THR A 19 -3.94 0.30 1.96
CA THR A 19 -3.95 -0.77 2.95
C THR A 19 -3.87 -0.23 4.38
N LEU A 20 -2.78 0.41 4.76
CA LEU A 20 -2.63 1.10 6.03
C LEU A 20 -3.05 2.57 5.94
N PHE A 21 -2.79 3.24 4.81
CA PHE A 21 -3.02 4.67 4.59
C PHE A 21 -4.07 4.92 3.50
N ASP A 22 -5.02 5.84 3.76
CA ASP A 22 -6.10 6.21 2.82
C ASP A 22 -5.58 7.16 1.74
N PHE A 23 -5.21 6.64 0.57
CA PHE A 23 -4.71 7.43 -0.55
C PHE A 23 -5.72 8.48 -1.08
N LEU A 24 -7.02 8.32 -0.80
CA LEU A 24 -8.05 9.31 -1.14
C LEU A 24 -8.17 10.45 -0.13
N SER A 25 -7.51 10.37 1.04
CA SER A 25 -7.63 11.37 2.10
C SER A 25 -7.24 12.78 1.62
N ALA A 26 -6.21 12.90 0.78
CA ALA A 26 -5.76 14.18 0.23
C ALA A 26 -6.86 14.87 -0.60
N SER A 27 -7.47 14.17 -1.57
CA SER A 27 -8.54 14.73 -2.40
C SER A 27 -9.81 15.01 -1.59
N LYS A 28 -10.16 14.15 -0.64
CA LYS A 28 -11.29 14.35 0.29
C LYS A 28 -11.12 15.63 1.11
N ARG A 29 -9.92 15.88 1.65
CA ARG A 29 -9.60 17.10 2.42
C ARG A 29 -9.59 18.38 1.59
N CYS A 30 -9.40 18.27 0.29
CA CYS A 30 -9.49 19.38 -0.65
C CYS A 30 -10.88 19.55 -1.30
N ARG A 31 -11.91 18.81 -0.85
CA ARG A 31 -13.25 18.85 -1.44
C ARG A 31 -13.81 20.28 -1.55
N GLY A 32 -13.57 21.16 -0.58
CA GLY A 32 -14.00 22.56 -0.63
C GLY A 32 -13.44 23.34 -1.82
N ALA A 33 -12.22 23.03 -2.27
CA ALA A 33 -11.59 23.64 -3.43
C ALA A 33 -11.88 22.90 -4.75
N LEU A 34 -12.14 21.60 -4.67
CA LEU A 34 -12.38 20.70 -5.82
C LEU A 34 -13.84 20.56 -6.21
N GLY A 35 -14.78 20.83 -5.28
CA GLY A 35 -16.19 20.59 -5.50
C GLY A 35 -16.47 19.15 -5.90
N ASP A 36 -17.33 18.97 -6.90
CA ASP A 36 -17.71 17.66 -7.45
C ASP A 36 -16.57 16.90 -8.14
N LYS A 37 -15.44 17.60 -8.45
CA LYS A 37 -14.27 16.97 -9.07
C LYS A 37 -13.39 16.18 -8.07
N ALA A 38 -13.63 16.29 -6.75
CA ALA A 38 -12.75 15.70 -5.73
C ALA A 38 -12.62 14.17 -5.84
N GLU A 39 -13.70 13.47 -6.10
CA GLU A 39 -13.70 12.02 -6.26
C GLU A 39 -13.02 11.60 -7.56
N ALA A 40 -13.39 12.23 -8.68
CA ALA A 40 -12.81 11.97 -10.00
C ALA A 40 -11.30 12.24 -9.99
N LEU A 41 -10.86 13.33 -9.34
CA LEU A 41 -9.44 13.63 -9.17
C LEU A 41 -8.73 12.53 -8.39
N GLY A 42 -9.26 12.12 -7.24
CA GLY A 42 -8.61 11.10 -6.41
C GLY A 42 -8.47 9.76 -7.13
N GLN A 43 -9.52 9.33 -7.85
CA GLN A 43 -9.52 8.08 -8.60
C GLN A 43 -8.57 8.13 -9.81
N LEU A 44 -8.65 9.19 -10.63
CA LEU A 44 -7.78 9.33 -11.81
C LEU A 44 -6.32 9.50 -11.41
N TRP A 45 -6.04 10.27 -10.35
CA TRP A 45 -4.68 10.43 -9.82
C TRP A 45 -4.09 9.09 -9.41
N ARG A 46 -4.85 8.26 -8.66
CA ARG A 46 -4.39 6.92 -8.28
C ARG A 46 -4.17 6.01 -9.47
N THR A 47 -5.08 6.02 -10.45
CA THR A 47 -4.96 5.22 -11.66
C THR A 47 -3.69 5.57 -12.43
N ARG A 48 -3.46 6.86 -12.69
CA ARG A 48 -2.26 7.32 -13.40
C ARG A 48 -0.97 7.06 -12.64
N GLN A 49 -0.99 7.21 -11.32
CA GLN A 49 0.16 6.90 -10.48
C GLN A 49 0.60 5.42 -10.64
N LEU A 50 -0.34 4.49 -10.62
CA LEU A 50 -0.06 3.07 -10.83
C LEU A 50 0.38 2.78 -12.27
N GLU A 51 -0.34 3.28 -13.26
CA GLU A 51 0.00 3.09 -14.67
C GLU A 51 1.42 3.59 -14.98
N TYR A 52 1.77 4.80 -14.50
CA TYR A 52 3.10 5.36 -14.72
C TYR A 52 4.19 4.53 -14.03
N SER A 53 3.93 4.00 -12.83
CA SER A 53 4.88 3.13 -12.14
C SER A 53 5.15 1.84 -12.93
N TRP A 54 4.10 1.22 -13.48
CA TRP A 54 4.24 0.00 -14.28
C TRP A 54 4.89 0.25 -15.63
N LEU A 55 4.47 1.30 -16.33
CA LEU A 55 5.06 1.66 -17.64
C LEU A 55 6.54 2.01 -17.49
N ARG A 56 6.92 2.77 -16.47
CA ARG A 56 8.33 3.07 -16.19
C ARG A 56 9.15 1.81 -15.87
N SER A 57 8.56 0.85 -15.15
CA SER A 57 9.21 -0.45 -14.91
C SER A 57 9.47 -1.21 -16.21
N ILE A 58 8.47 -1.27 -17.12
CA ILE A 58 8.60 -1.95 -18.41
C ILE A 58 9.59 -1.22 -19.33
N MET A 59 9.60 0.10 -19.30
CA MET A 59 10.51 0.94 -20.10
C MET A 59 11.95 0.95 -19.58
N GLY A 60 12.22 0.44 -18.35
CA GLY A 60 13.51 0.60 -17.69
C GLY A 60 13.84 2.07 -17.34
N ALA A 61 12.83 2.91 -17.17
CA ALA A 61 12.93 4.35 -16.92
C ALA A 61 12.45 4.69 -15.49
N HIS A 62 13.12 4.10 -14.49
CA HIS A 62 12.78 4.30 -13.09
C HIS A 62 12.81 5.79 -12.70
N ALA A 63 11.86 6.20 -11.91
CA ALA A 63 11.83 7.43 -11.15
C ALA A 63 11.24 7.12 -9.78
N ASP A 64 11.58 7.87 -8.74
CA ASP A 64 11.02 7.62 -7.42
C ASP A 64 9.49 7.87 -7.37
N PHE A 65 8.83 7.25 -6.42
CA PHE A 65 7.36 7.29 -6.36
C PHE A 65 6.80 8.69 -6.06
N TRP A 66 7.60 9.59 -5.44
CA TRP A 66 7.21 10.98 -5.23
C TRP A 66 7.10 11.74 -6.56
N GLN A 67 8.09 11.57 -7.43
CA GLN A 67 8.07 12.13 -8.77
C GLN A 67 6.89 11.58 -9.57
N VAL A 68 6.70 10.25 -9.59
CA VAL A 68 5.58 9.60 -10.28
C VAL A 68 4.23 10.09 -9.74
N THR A 69 4.12 10.29 -8.42
CA THR A 69 2.91 10.85 -7.78
C THR A 69 2.61 12.26 -8.26
N GLY A 70 3.63 13.12 -8.36
CA GLY A 70 3.49 14.49 -8.84
C GLY A 70 3.10 14.55 -10.32
N GLU A 71 3.78 13.79 -11.18
CA GLU A 71 3.49 13.71 -12.61
C GLU A 71 2.06 13.19 -12.89
N ALA A 72 1.62 12.20 -12.12
CA ALA A 72 0.25 11.68 -12.19
C ALA A 72 -0.79 12.74 -11.75
N LEU A 73 -0.46 13.56 -10.73
CA LEU A 73 -1.31 14.66 -10.32
C LEU A 73 -1.40 15.73 -11.41
N ASP A 74 -0.27 16.11 -12.03
CA ASP A 74 -0.24 17.09 -13.10
C ASP A 74 -1.09 16.67 -14.29
N PHE A 75 -0.96 15.41 -14.71
CA PHE A 75 -1.82 14.83 -15.74
C PHE A 75 -3.30 14.89 -15.35
N THR A 76 -3.61 14.52 -14.12
CA THR A 76 -4.99 14.46 -13.62
C THR A 76 -5.63 15.84 -13.55
N MET A 77 -4.91 16.83 -13.03
CA MET A 77 -5.38 18.22 -12.95
C MET A 77 -5.64 18.78 -14.34
N ALA A 78 -4.71 18.58 -15.28
CA ALA A 78 -4.88 19.00 -16.66
C ALA A 78 -6.10 18.33 -17.32
N SER A 79 -6.28 17.02 -17.13
CA SER A 79 -7.41 16.28 -17.68
C SER A 79 -8.78 16.75 -17.15
N LEU A 80 -8.82 17.28 -15.93
CA LEU A 80 -10.03 17.81 -15.30
C LEU A 80 -10.19 19.32 -15.46
N GLY A 81 -9.31 19.97 -16.20
CA GLY A 81 -9.33 21.43 -16.40
C GLY A 81 -9.16 22.19 -15.08
N ILE A 82 -8.21 21.76 -14.24
CA ILE A 82 -7.89 22.39 -12.95
C ILE A 82 -6.54 23.08 -13.07
N GLU A 83 -6.55 24.41 -13.20
CA GLU A 83 -5.36 25.25 -13.26
C GLU A 83 -5.18 25.99 -11.94
N ASN A 84 -4.55 25.34 -10.96
CA ASN A 84 -4.35 25.89 -9.62
C ASN A 84 -3.07 25.30 -8.98
N ALA A 85 -1.95 26.03 -9.09
CA ALA A 85 -0.66 25.61 -8.55
C ALA A 85 -0.67 25.45 -7.02
N ALA A 86 -1.34 26.34 -6.30
CA ALA A 86 -1.44 26.27 -4.83
C ALA A 86 -2.24 25.03 -4.38
N LEU A 87 -3.28 24.66 -5.13
CA LEU A 87 -4.04 23.43 -4.86
C LEU A 87 -3.18 22.19 -5.13
N ARG A 88 -2.38 22.21 -6.21
CA ARG A 88 -1.42 21.14 -6.52
C ARG A 88 -0.45 20.90 -5.36
N GLU A 89 0.21 21.94 -4.89
CA GLU A 89 1.14 21.87 -3.76
C GLU A 89 0.44 21.30 -2.52
N ARG A 90 -0.74 21.83 -2.21
CA ARG A 90 -1.54 21.34 -1.06
C ARG A 90 -1.92 19.86 -1.18
N LEU A 91 -2.29 19.38 -2.36
CA LEU A 91 -2.61 17.97 -2.60
C LEU A 91 -1.37 17.09 -2.38
N MET A 92 -0.21 17.51 -2.87
CA MET A 92 1.05 16.80 -2.65
C MET A 92 1.43 16.78 -1.16
N ASP A 93 1.32 17.89 -0.45
CA ASP A 93 1.60 17.95 0.99
C ASP A 93 0.66 17.04 1.79
N LEU A 94 -0.62 17.02 1.43
CA LEU A 94 -1.61 16.13 2.08
C LEU A 94 -1.35 14.66 1.75
N PHE A 95 -0.82 14.36 0.57
CA PHE A 95 -0.43 13.00 0.21
C PHE A 95 0.83 12.55 0.98
N LEU A 96 1.75 13.46 1.23
CA LEU A 96 2.92 13.19 2.07
C LEU A 96 2.52 12.92 3.53
N ASN A 97 1.57 13.71 4.06
CA ASN A 97 1.02 13.59 5.41
C ASN A 97 -0.33 12.85 5.40
N ILE A 98 -0.32 11.69 4.77
CA ILE A 98 -1.51 10.87 4.51
C ILE A 98 -2.13 10.33 5.80
N GLU A 99 -3.45 10.16 5.82
CA GLU A 99 -4.18 9.61 6.95
C GLU A 99 -4.16 8.09 6.95
N ALA A 100 -4.00 7.48 8.12
CA ALA A 100 -4.16 6.04 8.27
C ALA A 100 -5.64 5.64 8.30
N PHE A 101 -5.94 4.43 7.84
CA PHE A 101 -7.26 3.84 8.12
C PHE A 101 -7.43 3.58 9.62
N PRO A 102 -8.65 3.71 10.17
CA PRO A 102 -8.89 3.57 11.62
C PRO A 102 -8.51 2.21 12.21
N ASP A 103 -8.52 1.15 11.39
CA ASP A 103 -8.16 -0.22 11.81
C ASP A 103 -6.64 -0.48 11.78
N ALA A 104 -5.85 0.33 11.07
CA ALA A 104 -4.42 0.09 10.89
C ALA A 104 -3.65 0.02 12.21
N ARG A 105 -3.81 1.04 13.06
CA ARG A 105 -3.12 1.11 14.35
C ARG A 105 -3.51 -0.06 15.27
N ARG A 106 -4.82 -0.35 15.39
CA ARG A 106 -5.30 -1.42 16.28
C ARG A 106 -4.72 -2.79 15.90
N VAL A 107 -4.65 -3.07 14.60
CA VAL A 107 -4.11 -4.33 14.09
C VAL A 107 -2.60 -4.43 14.34
N LEU A 108 -1.84 -3.38 14.06
CA LEU A 108 -0.40 -3.35 14.34
C LEU A 108 -0.12 -3.53 15.83
N GLU A 109 -0.90 -2.91 16.72
CA GLU A 109 -0.81 -3.10 18.18
C GLU A 109 -1.12 -4.55 18.60
N ALA A 110 -2.13 -5.18 17.98
CA ALA A 110 -2.47 -6.59 18.27
C ALA A 110 -1.33 -7.54 17.84
N LEU A 111 -0.77 -7.35 16.65
CA LEU A 111 0.36 -8.13 16.15
C LEU A 111 1.60 -7.96 17.02
N ARG A 112 1.90 -6.74 17.45
CA ARG A 112 3.02 -6.46 18.35
C ARG A 112 2.87 -7.14 19.70
N ARG A 113 1.64 -7.11 20.32
CA ARG A 113 1.36 -7.86 21.55
C ARG A 113 1.56 -9.37 21.38
N ALA A 114 1.25 -9.88 20.20
CA ALA A 114 1.47 -11.29 19.84
C ALA A 114 2.92 -11.59 19.43
N LYS A 115 3.82 -10.61 19.51
CA LYS A 115 5.26 -10.72 19.16
C LYS A 115 5.46 -11.19 17.70
N ARG A 116 4.57 -10.78 16.79
CA ARG A 116 4.75 -10.99 15.36
C ARG A 116 5.60 -9.86 14.77
N THR A 117 6.57 -10.20 13.94
CA THR A 117 7.31 -9.21 13.16
C THR A 117 6.35 -8.45 12.24
N THR A 118 6.42 -7.12 12.25
CA THR A 118 5.58 -6.25 11.44
C THR A 118 6.41 -5.41 10.48
N ALA A 119 6.01 -5.37 9.22
CA ALA A 119 6.73 -4.61 8.22
C ALA A 119 5.80 -3.94 7.21
N ILE A 120 6.30 -2.87 6.57
CA ILE A 120 5.75 -2.33 5.33
C ILE A 120 6.65 -2.75 4.17
N LEU A 121 6.03 -3.11 3.04
CA LEU A 121 6.65 -3.18 1.72
C LEU A 121 5.83 -2.31 0.76
N SER A 122 6.41 -1.24 0.23
CA SER A 122 5.66 -0.24 -0.52
C SER A 122 6.39 0.29 -1.75
N ASN A 123 5.61 0.73 -2.74
CA ASN A 123 6.10 1.53 -3.86
C ASN A 123 6.58 2.93 -3.43
N GLY A 124 6.17 3.42 -2.25
CA GLY A 124 6.54 4.73 -1.73
C GLY A 124 8.04 4.87 -1.51
N SER A 125 8.58 6.06 -1.82
CA SER A 125 9.98 6.36 -1.51
C SER A 125 10.23 6.41 0.00
N PRO A 126 11.47 6.25 0.48
CA PRO A 126 11.78 6.28 1.92
C PRO A 126 11.26 7.55 2.62
N ARG A 127 11.36 8.71 1.96
CA ARG A 127 10.83 9.99 2.47
C ARG A 127 9.31 9.93 2.68
N MET A 128 8.59 9.40 1.69
CA MET A 128 7.13 9.28 1.75
C MET A 128 6.69 8.34 2.86
N LEU A 129 7.34 7.19 2.99
CA LEU A 129 7.02 6.19 4.01
C LEU A 129 7.32 6.71 5.42
N THR A 130 8.46 7.38 5.62
CA THR A 130 8.80 8.02 6.90
C THR A 130 7.73 9.04 7.30
N ALA A 131 7.31 9.90 6.37
CA ALA A 131 6.28 10.90 6.64
C ALA A 131 4.92 10.25 6.96
N ALA A 132 4.49 9.24 6.18
CA ALA A 132 3.22 8.55 6.38
C ALA A 132 3.17 7.81 7.72
N VAL A 133 4.22 7.06 8.08
CA VAL A 133 4.33 6.33 9.34
C VAL A 133 4.28 7.29 10.52
N LYS A 134 4.99 8.42 10.43
CA LYS A 134 4.98 9.48 11.44
C LYS A 134 3.61 10.14 11.57
N SER A 135 3.01 10.53 10.45
CA SER A 135 1.68 11.15 10.42
C SER A 135 0.60 10.26 11.05
N ALA A 136 0.70 8.95 10.81
CA ALA A 136 -0.18 7.94 11.38
C ALA A 136 0.11 7.60 12.86
N GLY A 137 1.26 8.01 13.41
CA GLY A 137 1.69 7.70 14.77
C GLY A 137 1.92 6.20 15.00
N VAL A 138 2.39 5.46 13.98
CA VAL A 138 2.62 4.00 14.06
C VAL A 138 4.10 3.61 14.00
N GLU A 139 5.02 4.56 14.16
CA GLU A 139 6.48 4.37 14.11
C GLU A 139 6.97 3.25 15.02
N GLY A 140 6.50 3.23 16.27
CA GLY A 140 6.87 2.21 17.25
C GLY A 140 6.16 0.85 17.05
N LEU A 141 5.32 0.69 16.02
CA LEU A 141 4.53 -0.52 15.76
C LEU A 141 5.05 -1.30 14.54
N LEU A 142 6.08 -0.81 13.87
CA LEU A 142 6.68 -1.41 12.70
C LEU A 142 8.15 -1.73 12.97
N ASP A 143 8.54 -2.99 12.75
CA ASP A 143 9.93 -3.42 12.88
C ASP A 143 10.75 -3.05 11.63
N HIS A 144 10.10 -3.06 10.45
CA HIS A 144 10.74 -2.69 9.18
C HIS A 144 9.82 -1.86 8.30
N VAL A 145 10.42 -0.92 7.55
CA VAL A 145 9.75 -0.15 6.50
C VAL A 145 10.58 -0.27 5.23
N LEU A 146 10.10 -1.07 4.27
CA LEU A 146 10.81 -1.41 3.05
C LEU A 146 10.23 -0.63 1.86
N SER A 147 11.11 0.04 1.11
CA SER A 147 10.78 0.75 -0.12
C SER A 147 11.27 -0.03 -1.33
N ILE A 148 10.54 0.08 -2.44
CA ILE A 148 11.00 -0.46 -3.74
C ILE A 148 12.24 0.25 -4.27
N GLU A 149 12.63 1.36 -3.68
CA GLU A 149 13.84 2.08 -4.11
C GLU A 149 15.09 1.20 -3.99
N ASP A 150 15.10 0.22 -3.07
CA ASP A 150 16.18 -0.77 -2.96
C ASP A 150 16.22 -1.76 -4.15
N ALA A 151 15.11 -1.90 -4.90
CA ALA A 151 15.01 -2.77 -6.07
C ALA A 151 15.01 -2.01 -7.41
N HIS A 152 14.84 -0.68 -7.40
CA HIS A 152 14.70 0.21 -8.57
C HIS A 152 13.66 -0.25 -9.60
N ILE A 153 12.61 -0.92 -9.14
CA ILE A 153 11.47 -1.39 -9.96
C ILE A 153 10.22 -1.46 -9.08
N TYR A 154 9.04 -1.31 -9.68
CA TYR A 154 7.78 -1.29 -8.94
C TYR A 154 7.16 -2.67 -8.77
N LYS A 155 6.34 -2.84 -7.71
CA LYS A 155 5.42 -3.98 -7.62
C LYS A 155 4.54 -4.05 -8.90
N PRO A 156 4.19 -5.26 -9.37
CA PRO A 156 4.39 -6.57 -8.74
C PRO A 156 5.65 -7.32 -9.22
N HIS A 157 6.75 -6.64 -9.55
CA HIS A 157 7.97 -7.33 -9.94
C HIS A 157 8.50 -8.20 -8.78
N ARG A 158 8.97 -9.42 -9.11
CA ARG A 158 9.44 -10.42 -8.15
C ARG A 158 10.49 -9.89 -7.17
N SER A 159 11.49 -9.14 -7.69
CA SER A 159 12.58 -8.61 -6.87
C SER A 159 12.13 -7.68 -5.74
N VAL A 160 10.94 -7.08 -5.86
CA VAL A 160 10.38 -6.25 -4.81
C VAL A 160 9.93 -7.10 -3.61
N TYR A 161 9.32 -8.25 -3.85
CA TYR A 161 8.91 -9.17 -2.78
C TYR A 161 10.12 -9.87 -2.15
N GLU A 162 11.18 -10.11 -2.93
CA GLU A 162 12.46 -10.63 -2.44
C GLU A 162 13.08 -9.74 -1.35
N LEU A 163 12.87 -8.42 -1.39
CA LEU A 163 13.32 -7.51 -0.32
C LEU A 163 12.83 -7.94 1.07
N VAL A 164 11.64 -8.52 1.16
CA VAL A 164 11.08 -9.00 2.43
C VAL A 164 11.88 -10.19 2.94
N THR A 165 12.03 -11.24 2.13
CA THR A 165 12.76 -12.45 2.52
C THR A 165 14.22 -12.16 2.82
N ASP A 166 14.82 -11.25 2.06
CA ASP A 166 16.22 -10.85 2.24
C ASP A 166 16.44 -10.02 3.51
N ARG A 167 15.50 -9.13 3.83
CA ARG A 167 15.63 -8.28 5.01
C ARG A 167 15.24 -8.98 6.29
N LEU A 168 14.14 -9.73 6.28
CA LEU A 168 13.60 -10.39 7.47
C LEU A 168 14.27 -11.73 7.74
N LYS A 169 14.87 -12.35 6.74
CA LYS A 169 15.41 -13.73 6.81
C LYS A 169 14.35 -14.76 7.19
N ILE A 170 13.12 -14.53 6.72
CA ILE A 170 11.95 -15.39 6.93
C ILE A 170 11.57 -15.98 5.56
N PRO A 171 11.35 -17.28 5.44
CA PRO A 171 10.92 -17.90 4.19
C PRO A 171 9.52 -17.40 3.78
N ALA A 172 9.27 -17.35 2.48
CA ALA A 172 8.08 -16.71 1.91
C ALA A 172 6.76 -17.29 2.47
N GLU A 173 6.68 -18.59 2.65
CA GLU A 173 5.51 -19.30 3.17
C GLU A 173 5.17 -18.98 4.64
N ARG A 174 6.11 -18.37 5.37
CA ARG A 174 5.92 -17.90 6.75
C ARG A 174 5.65 -16.39 6.86
N VAL A 175 5.47 -15.73 5.73
CA VAL A 175 5.09 -14.31 5.64
C VAL A 175 3.61 -14.20 5.28
N CYS A 176 2.83 -13.54 6.13
CA CYS A 176 1.49 -13.07 5.80
C CYS A 176 1.62 -11.71 5.13
N PHE A 177 1.36 -11.64 3.83
CA PHE A 177 1.36 -10.38 3.09
C PHE A 177 -0.07 -9.85 2.97
N VAL A 178 -0.29 -8.60 3.36
CA VAL A 178 -1.61 -7.98 3.38
C VAL A 178 -1.64 -6.76 2.46
N SER A 179 -2.53 -6.78 1.47
CA SER A 179 -2.75 -5.64 0.58
C SER A 179 -4.23 -5.45 0.27
N SER A 180 -4.68 -4.20 0.18
CA SER A 180 -6.00 -3.88 -0.37
C SER A 180 -5.99 -3.74 -1.89
N ASN A 181 -4.83 -3.65 -2.49
CA ASN A 181 -4.69 -3.67 -3.94
C ASN A 181 -4.72 -5.14 -4.40
N GLY A 182 -5.78 -5.56 -5.11
CA GLY A 182 -5.96 -6.96 -5.54
C GLY A 182 -4.79 -7.46 -6.38
N TRP A 183 -4.27 -6.63 -7.29
CA TRP A 183 -3.11 -6.94 -8.12
C TRP A 183 -1.83 -7.19 -7.30
N ASP A 184 -1.62 -6.45 -6.21
CA ASP A 184 -0.47 -6.62 -5.32
C ASP A 184 -0.61 -7.88 -4.45
N ALA A 185 -1.82 -8.14 -3.94
CA ALA A 185 -2.12 -9.38 -3.23
C ALA A 185 -1.91 -10.62 -4.13
N ALA A 186 -2.33 -10.55 -5.42
CA ALA A 186 -2.09 -11.59 -6.40
C ALA A 186 -0.59 -11.77 -6.69
N GLY A 187 0.16 -10.68 -6.89
CA GLY A 187 1.60 -10.72 -7.09
C GLY A 187 2.35 -11.33 -5.91
N ALA A 188 1.98 -10.96 -4.68
CA ALA A 188 2.54 -11.50 -3.45
C ALA A 188 2.24 -13.01 -3.29
N ALA A 189 1.01 -13.43 -3.61
CA ALA A 189 0.63 -14.85 -3.63
C ALA A 189 1.42 -15.63 -4.69
N HIS A 190 1.61 -15.05 -5.88
CA HIS A 190 2.40 -15.66 -6.95
C HIS A 190 3.88 -15.78 -6.57
N PHE A 191 4.41 -14.85 -5.79
CA PHE A 191 5.76 -14.93 -5.23
C PHE A 191 5.94 -16.07 -4.23
N GLY A 192 4.89 -16.41 -3.47
CA GLY A 192 4.88 -17.50 -2.48
C GLY A 192 4.48 -17.08 -1.06
N PHE A 193 4.12 -15.81 -0.85
CA PHE A 193 3.59 -15.37 0.43
C PHE A 193 2.19 -15.93 0.72
N ARG A 194 1.83 -16.02 1.99
CA ARG A 194 0.45 -16.24 2.44
C ARG A 194 -0.31 -14.91 2.30
N ALA A 195 -0.82 -14.66 1.10
CA ALA A 195 -1.41 -13.37 0.79
C ALA A 195 -2.86 -13.27 1.26
N VAL A 196 -3.15 -12.19 1.99
CA VAL A 196 -4.49 -11.79 2.44
C VAL A 196 -4.90 -10.53 1.70
N TRP A 197 -6.00 -10.59 0.97
CA TRP A 197 -6.56 -9.43 0.31
C TRP A 197 -7.52 -8.68 1.23
N ALA A 198 -7.17 -7.46 1.61
CA ALA A 198 -8.02 -6.56 2.38
C ALA A 198 -8.96 -5.79 1.43
N ASN A 199 -9.99 -6.46 0.94
CA ASN A 199 -10.95 -5.95 -0.05
C ASN A 199 -11.92 -4.94 0.55
N ARG A 200 -11.41 -3.76 0.92
CA ARG A 200 -12.18 -2.67 1.52
C ARG A 200 -13.31 -2.16 0.61
N GLY A 201 -13.10 -2.21 -0.69
CA GLY A 201 -14.03 -1.70 -1.71
C GLY A 201 -14.99 -2.75 -2.26
N LYS A 202 -15.01 -3.98 -1.75
CA LYS A 202 -15.82 -5.10 -2.26
C LYS A 202 -15.67 -5.29 -3.78
N GLN A 203 -14.46 -5.17 -4.28
CA GLN A 203 -14.16 -5.33 -5.69
C GLN A 203 -14.19 -6.81 -6.08
N PRO A 204 -14.48 -7.13 -7.35
CA PRO A 204 -14.31 -8.49 -7.86
C PRO A 204 -12.84 -8.91 -7.78
N ARG A 205 -12.61 -10.23 -7.63
CA ARG A 205 -11.25 -10.78 -7.59
C ARG A 205 -10.52 -10.55 -8.92
N GLU A 206 -9.25 -10.19 -8.81
CA GLU A 206 -8.36 -10.11 -9.95
C GLU A 206 -8.21 -11.48 -10.62
N ARG A 207 -8.12 -11.48 -11.95
CA ARG A 207 -7.86 -12.67 -12.75
C ARG A 207 -6.37 -12.77 -13.09
N LEU A 208 -5.54 -12.63 -12.06
CA LEU A 208 -4.08 -12.70 -12.14
C LEU A 208 -3.57 -14.00 -11.51
N PRO A 209 -2.33 -14.43 -11.83
CA PRO A 209 -1.69 -15.56 -11.17
C PRO A 209 -1.57 -15.35 -9.66
N GLY A 210 -1.59 -16.44 -8.90
CA GLY A 210 -1.47 -16.46 -7.44
C GLY A 210 -2.79 -16.81 -6.76
N THR A 211 -2.69 -17.68 -5.75
CA THR A 211 -3.85 -18.11 -4.95
C THR A 211 -3.86 -17.39 -3.62
N LEU A 212 -4.86 -16.54 -3.40
CA LEU A 212 -5.03 -15.83 -2.14
C LEU A 212 -5.32 -16.83 -1.00
N THR A 213 -4.68 -16.61 0.14
CA THR A 213 -4.92 -17.41 1.35
C THR A 213 -6.24 -17.03 2.01
N ALA A 214 -6.57 -15.74 2.03
CA ALA A 214 -7.84 -15.23 2.56
C ALA A 214 -8.23 -13.88 1.93
N GLU A 215 -9.50 -13.53 2.10
CA GLU A 215 -10.06 -12.22 1.77
C GLU A 215 -10.77 -11.67 3.01
N ILE A 216 -10.53 -10.40 3.34
CA ILE A 216 -11.13 -9.68 4.47
C ILE A 216 -11.63 -8.32 3.99
N SER A 217 -12.67 -7.77 4.64
CA SER A 217 -13.19 -6.44 4.33
C SER A 217 -12.56 -5.32 5.17
N SER A 218 -11.88 -5.66 6.26
CA SER A 218 -11.20 -4.76 7.19
C SER A 218 -9.99 -5.47 7.78
N LEU A 219 -8.94 -4.73 8.12
CA LEU A 219 -7.77 -5.28 8.81
C LEU A 219 -8.13 -5.84 10.20
N ASP A 220 -9.20 -5.36 10.84
CA ASP A 220 -9.65 -5.86 12.15
C ASP A 220 -9.89 -7.39 12.17
N ALA A 221 -10.15 -8.00 11.00
CA ALA A 221 -10.31 -9.45 10.90
C ALA A 221 -8.99 -10.23 10.90
N LEU A 222 -7.86 -9.56 10.64
CA LEU A 222 -6.55 -10.23 10.48
C LEU A 222 -6.08 -10.96 11.74
N PRO A 223 -6.14 -10.40 12.98
CA PRO A 223 -5.73 -11.11 14.17
C PRO A 223 -6.48 -12.44 14.34
N GLY A 224 -7.80 -12.44 14.13
CA GLY A 224 -8.61 -13.66 14.20
C GLY A 224 -8.21 -14.73 13.17
N LEU A 225 -7.82 -14.33 11.95
CA LEU A 225 -7.30 -15.26 10.94
C LEU A 225 -5.97 -15.89 11.35
N LEU A 226 -5.14 -15.17 12.11
CA LEU A 226 -3.85 -15.61 12.62
C LEU A 226 -3.98 -16.40 13.94
N GLY A 227 -5.19 -16.54 14.50
CA GLY A 227 -5.43 -17.21 15.77
C GLY A 227 -4.99 -16.40 16.99
N LEU A 228 -4.99 -15.06 16.89
CA LEU A 228 -4.59 -14.12 17.95
C LEU A 228 -5.79 -13.52 18.68
#